data_bda80aef44e90a2eca70accbab9c6ecf
#
_entry.id   bda80aef44e90a2eca70accbab9c6ecf
#
_cell.length_a   1.000
_cell.length_b   1.000
_cell.length_c   1.000
_cell.angle_alpha   90.00
_cell.angle_beta   90.00
_cell.angle_gamma   90.00
#
_symmetry.space_group_name_H-M   'P 1'
#
loop_
_entity.id
_entity.type
_entity.pdbx_description
1 polymer ?
#
loop_
_entity_poly.entity_id
_entity_poly.type
_entity_poly.pdbx_seq_one_letter_code
_entity_poly.pdbx_strand_id
1 'polypeptide(L)'
;MKRFAILLLFVLIIVFSLHSSYSPWVSFTTGMDTVFYESKAWPSLSYGIEVSMVSFTFGRWTVSAPVRLESVTASLPQNGTITMEHNKIKCGLGGEYRNRLLYLSSFFYLGVVDYSPVGGVGREVSISVTPGLQLEEHFALLFPLTYNFSSYYPSFNLQVAIKMGEKV
;
A
#
# COMPACT_ATOMS: atom_id res chain seq x y z
N MET A 1 -7.27 23.58 -25.95
CA MET A 1 -7.38 23.08 -24.58
C MET A 1 -6.38 21.97 -24.23
N LYS A 2 -6.30 20.84 -25.00
CA LYS A 2 -5.38 19.70 -24.69
C LYS A 2 -3.90 20.11 -24.59
N ARG A 3 -3.40 20.95 -25.50
CA ARG A 3 -1.99 21.40 -25.51
C ARG A 3 -1.66 22.31 -24.32
N PHE A 4 -2.59 23.14 -23.87
CA PHE A 4 -2.42 23.99 -22.69
C PHE A 4 -2.37 23.16 -21.39
N ALA A 5 -3.22 22.14 -21.30
CA ALA A 5 -3.20 21.21 -20.15
C ALA A 5 -1.88 20.43 -20.07
N ILE A 6 -1.34 20.00 -21.21
CA ILE A 6 -0.04 19.31 -21.26
C ILE A 6 1.10 20.27 -20.86
N LEU A 7 1.08 21.49 -21.34
CA LEU A 7 2.09 22.49 -20.98
C LEU A 7 2.03 22.83 -19.47
N LEU A 8 0.83 23.02 -18.94
CA LEU A 8 0.62 23.27 -17.52
C LEU A 8 1.12 22.09 -16.65
N LEU A 9 0.82 20.86 -17.07
CA LEU A 9 1.31 19.66 -16.42
C LEU A 9 2.85 19.60 -16.43
N PHE A 10 3.48 19.93 -17.56
CA PHE A 10 4.95 19.95 -17.70
C PHE A 10 5.57 21.02 -16.80
N VAL A 11 5.01 22.23 -16.76
CA VAL A 11 5.44 23.31 -15.86
C VAL A 11 5.31 22.89 -14.40
N LEU A 12 4.18 22.28 -14.02
CA LEU A 12 3.98 21.75 -12.68
C LEU A 12 5.03 20.69 -12.33
N ILE A 13 5.29 19.73 -13.21
CA ILE A 13 6.33 18.70 -12.98
C ILE A 13 7.72 19.35 -12.79
N ILE A 14 8.08 20.34 -13.60
CA ILE A 14 9.37 21.03 -13.47
C ILE A 14 9.44 21.81 -12.14
N VAL A 15 8.41 22.59 -11.80
CA VAL A 15 8.35 23.35 -10.55
C VAL A 15 8.42 22.41 -9.34
N PHE A 16 7.70 21.29 -9.38
CA PHE A 16 7.76 20.28 -8.33
C PHE A 16 9.14 19.63 -8.22
N SER A 17 9.79 19.27 -9.32
CA SER A 17 11.14 18.68 -9.27
C SER A 17 12.23 19.63 -8.76
N LEU A 18 12.08 20.93 -8.95
CA LEU A 18 13.04 21.93 -8.45
C LEU A 18 12.96 22.18 -6.94
N HIS A 19 11.84 21.88 -6.29
CA HIS A 19 11.57 22.14 -4.88
C HIS A 19 11.41 20.87 -4.04
N SER A 20 11.58 19.70 -4.64
CA SER A 20 11.45 18.41 -3.96
C SER A 20 12.80 17.82 -3.62
N SER A 21 12.87 17.15 -2.48
CA SER A 21 13.96 16.24 -2.16
C SER A 21 13.56 14.81 -2.52
N TYR A 22 14.48 14.05 -3.10
CA TYR A 22 14.32 12.62 -3.31
C TYR A 22 14.40 11.89 -1.97
N SER A 23 13.42 11.07 -1.65
CA SER A 23 13.28 10.42 -0.35
C SER A 23 12.81 8.97 -0.51
N PRO A 24 13.68 8.05 -0.95
CA PRO A 24 13.33 6.64 -1.06
C PRO A 24 13.07 6.03 0.32
N TRP A 25 12.17 5.03 0.38
CA TRP A 25 11.84 4.38 1.63
C TRP A 25 11.46 2.91 1.43
N VAL A 26 11.55 2.15 2.50
CA VAL A 26 11.08 0.78 2.61
C VAL A 26 10.18 0.63 3.84
N SER A 27 9.16 -0.19 3.74
CA SER A 27 8.26 -0.51 4.86
C SER A 27 8.03 -2.01 4.94
N PHE A 28 8.04 -2.54 6.15
CA PHE A 28 7.69 -3.92 6.46
C PHE A 28 6.35 -3.93 7.18
N THR A 29 5.43 -4.74 6.70
CA THR A 29 4.07 -4.82 7.22
C THR A 29 3.76 -6.23 7.70
N THR A 30 3.01 -6.32 8.81
CA THR A 30 2.38 -7.56 9.25
C THR A 30 1.06 -7.24 9.94
N GLY A 31 0.12 -8.16 9.89
CA GLY A 31 -1.16 -7.94 10.55
C GLY A 31 -2.23 -8.98 10.23
N MET A 32 -3.45 -8.59 10.51
CA MET A 32 -4.64 -9.41 10.23
C MET A 32 -5.30 -8.89 8.95
N ASP A 33 -5.66 -9.83 8.10
CA ASP A 33 -6.52 -9.62 6.96
C ASP A 33 -7.85 -10.34 7.21
N THR A 34 -8.93 -9.82 6.70
CA THR A 34 -10.23 -10.47 6.70
C THR A 34 -10.66 -10.70 5.27
N VAL A 35 -10.60 -11.95 4.84
CA VAL A 35 -11.01 -12.36 3.49
C VAL A 35 -12.51 -12.66 3.50
N PHE A 36 -13.26 -12.08 2.56
CA PHE A 36 -14.67 -12.35 2.39
C PHE A 36 -14.89 -13.46 1.36
N TYR A 37 -15.41 -14.59 1.81
CA TYR A 37 -15.69 -15.75 0.99
C TYR A 37 -17.08 -16.31 1.32
N GLU A 38 -17.93 -16.56 0.30
CA GLU A 38 -19.31 -17.04 0.45
C GLU A 38 -20.13 -16.23 1.47
N SER A 39 -20.01 -14.90 1.40
CA SER A 39 -20.69 -13.97 2.33
C SER A 39 -20.28 -14.11 3.80
N LYS A 40 -19.20 -14.80 4.10
CA LYS A 40 -18.61 -14.92 5.43
C LYS A 40 -17.25 -14.24 5.47
N ALA A 41 -16.90 -13.76 6.66
CA ALA A 41 -15.61 -13.15 6.95
C ALA A 41 -14.65 -14.19 7.55
N TRP A 42 -13.48 -14.37 6.94
CA TRP A 42 -12.46 -15.33 7.35
C TRP A 42 -11.22 -14.60 7.78
N PRO A 43 -10.80 -14.72 9.05
CA PRO A 43 -9.56 -14.12 9.51
C PRO A 43 -8.38 -14.80 8.85
N SER A 44 -7.39 -14.00 8.50
CA SER A 44 -6.14 -14.41 7.88
C SER A 44 -4.97 -13.60 8.41
N LEU A 45 -3.77 -14.07 8.18
CA LEU A 45 -2.54 -13.35 8.49
C LEU A 45 -1.97 -12.76 7.20
N SER A 46 -1.46 -11.54 7.31
CA SER A 46 -0.79 -10.87 6.20
C SER A 46 0.59 -10.38 6.61
N TYR A 47 1.53 -10.45 5.68
CA TYR A 47 2.84 -9.85 5.81
C TYR A 47 3.29 -9.33 4.46
N GLY A 48 4.11 -8.30 4.46
CA GLY A 48 4.55 -7.70 3.21
C GLY A 48 5.73 -6.77 3.36
N ILE A 49 6.26 -6.43 2.20
CA ILE A 49 7.28 -5.40 2.05
C ILE A 49 6.80 -4.40 1.01
N GLU A 50 7.04 -3.13 1.27
CA GLU A 50 6.72 -2.04 0.38
C GLU A 50 7.94 -1.15 0.20
N VAL A 51 8.25 -0.83 -1.04
CA VAL A 51 9.43 -0.04 -1.40
C VAL A 51 9.01 1.09 -2.33
N SER A 52 9.44 2.30 -2.06
CA SER A 52 9.30 3.41 -2.99
C SER A 52 10.65 3.97 -3.37
N MET A 53 11.02 3.74 -4.62
CA MET A 53 12.18 4.39 -5.24
C MET A 53 11.79 5.72 -5.91
N VAL A 54 10.50 5.95 -6.13
CA VAL A 54 9.96 7.21 -6.67
C VAL A 54 9.20 7.89 -5.57
N SER A 55 9.87 8.76 -4.84
CA SER A 55 9.31 9.48 -3.70
C SER A 55 9.92 10.88 -3.63
N PHE A 56 9.07 11.90 -3.59
CA PHE A 56 9.45 13.30 -3.58
C PHE A 56 8.77 14.03 -2.43
N THR A 57 9.57 14.69 -1.62
CA THR A 57 9.11 15.40 -0.42
C THR A 57 9.11 16.92 -0.64
N PHE A 58 8.01 17.56 -0.24
CA PHE A 58 7.77 19.01 -0.30
C PHE A 58 7.35 19.50 1.08
N GLY A 59 8.30 19.92 1.88
CA GLY A 59 8.03 20.30 3.26
C GLY A 59 7.48 19.12 4.08
N ARG A 60 6.19 19.16 4.42
CA ARG A 60 5.51 18.10 5.19
C ARG A 60 4.78 17.07 4.32
N TRP A 61 4.79 17.26 3.03
CA TRP A 61 4.11 16.39 2.09
C TRP A 61 5.10 15.56 1.29
N THR A 62 4.76 14.31 1.04
CA THR A 62 5.50 13.43 0.16
C THR A 62 4.54 12.80 -0.83
N VAL A 63 4.92 12.76 -2.10
CA VAL A 63 4.22 11.99 -3.13
C VAL A 63 5.11 10.81 -3.50
N SER A 64 4.53 9.62 -3.49
CA SER A 64 5.28 8.37 -3.71
C SER A 64 4.55 7.44 -4.66
N ALA A 65 5.34 6.65 -5.38
CA ALA A 65 4.86 5.54 -6.20
C ALA A 65 5.51 4.22 -5.73
N PRO A 66 4.99 3.60 -4.66
CA PRO A 66 5.55 2.38 -4.12
C PRO A 66 5.20 1.13 -4.92
N VAL A 67 6.04 0.12 -4.79
CA VAL A 67 5.76 -1.27 -5.15
C VAL A 67 5.62 -2.06 -3.86
N ARG A 68 4.52 -2.80 -3.72
CA ARG A 68 4.20 -3.61 -2.55
C ARG A 68 4.11 -5.08 -2.95
N LEU A 69 4.85 -5.91 -2.21
CA LEU A 69 4.74 -7.37 -2.22
C LEU A 69 4.05 -7.79 -0.93
N GLU A 70 2.99 -8.55 -1.03
CA GLU A 70 2.21 -8.98 0.12
C GLU A 70 1.81 -10.44 -0.02
N SER A 71 1.89 -11.19 1.07
CA SER A 71 1.35 -12.54 1.18
C SER A 71 0.30 -12.58 2.28
N VAL A 72 -0.81 -13.24 1.98
CA VAL A 72 -1.94 -13.42 2.89
C VAL A 72 -2.26 -14.91 2.98
N THR A 73 -2.33 -15.43 4.21
CA THR A 73 -2.65 -16.83 4.45
C THR A 73 -3.99 -16.94 5.16
N ALA A 74 -4.96 -17.56 4.52
CA ALA A 74 -6.30 -17.79 5.05
C ALA A 74 -6.63 -19.29 5.08
N SER A 75 -7.32 -19.73 6.13
CA SER A 75 -7.86 -21.10 6.22
C SER A 75 -9.36 -21.06 5.93
N LEU A 76 -9.76 -21.59 4.78
CA LEU A 76 -11.16 -21.65 4.34
C LEU A 76 -11.73 -23.06 4.50
N PRO A 77 -12.99 -23.22 4.95
CA PRO A 77 -13.63 -24.53 5.05
C PRO A 77 -14.21 -24.95 3.70
N GLN A 78 -13.41 -25.57 2.86
CA GLN A 78 -13.88 -26.26 1.67
C GLN A 78 -13.51 -27.75 1.77
N ASN A 79 -14.51 -28.65 1.81
CA ASN A 79 -14.33 -30.12 1.84
C ASN A 79 -13.19 -30.61 2.76
N GLY A 80 -13.05 -30.00 3.90
CA GLY A 80 -11.87 -30.03 4.76
C GLY A 80 -11.35 -28.59 4.92
N THR A 81 -10.32 -28.40 5.70
CA THR A 81 -9.67 -27.08 5.83
C THR A 81 -8.67 -26.90 4.69
N ILE A 82 -8.95 -25.96 3.79
CA ILE A 82 -8.00 -25.55 2.74
C ILE A 82 -7.29 -24.31 3.22
N THR A 83 -5.97 -24.37 3.27
CA THR A 83 -5.14 -23.16 3.44
C THR A 83 -5.01 -22.49 2.08
N MET A 84 -5.43 -21.27 1.98
CA MET A 84 -5.32 -20.47 0.78
C MET A 84 -4.23 -19.39 0.98
N GLU A 85 -3.29 -19.35 0.05
CA GLU A 85 -2.26 -18.32 0.03
C GLU A 85 -2.53 -17.34 -1.11
N HIS A 86 -2.54 -16.08 -0.79
CA HIS A 86 -2.63 -15.00 -1.77
C HIS A 86 -1.30 -14.27 -1.84
N ASN A 87 -0.62 -14.37 -2.95
CA ASN A 87 0.58 -13.60 -3.21
C ASN A 87 0.23 -12.42 -4.12
N LYS A 88 0.51 -11.22 -3.65
CA LYS A 88 0.10 -9.97 -4.30
C LYS A 88 1.30 -9.14 -4.66
N ILE A 89 1.29 -8.60 -5.88
CA ILE A 89 2.23 -7.57 -6.34
C ILE A 89 1.40 -6.36 -6.75
N LYS A 90 1.66 -5.24 -6.12
CA LYS A 90 0.89 -4.01 -6.32
C LYS A 90 1.81 -2.84 -6.61
N CYS A 91 1.42 -1.99 -7.56
CA CYS A 91 2.02 -0.67 -7.77
C CYS A 91 1.05 0.39 -7.24
N GLY A 92 1.56 1.29 -6.44
CA GLY A 92 0.77 2.34 -5.80
C GLY A 92 1.09 3.73 -6.31
N LEU A 93 0.18 4.62 -6.04
CA LEU A 93 0.38 6.07 -6.13
C LEU A 93 -0.36 6.71 -4.97
N GLY A 94 0.29 7.62 -4.28
CA GLY A 94 -0.35 8.28 -3.16
C GLY A 94 0.47 9.40 -2.55
N GLY A 95 -0.07 9.92 -1.45
CA GLY A 95 0.52 11.02 -0.72
C GLY A 95 0.62 10.71 0.77
N GLU A 96 1.61 11.32 1.37
CA GLU A 96 1.91 11.24 2.79
C GLU A 96 2.01 12.65 3.36
N TYR A 97 1.45 12.81 4.54
CA TYR A 97 1.62 14.01 5.35
C TYR A 97 2.37 13.65 6.62
N ARG A 98 3.38 14.44 6.97
CA ARG A 98 4.22 14.23 8.15
C ARG A 98 4.33 15.48 8.98
N ASN A 99 4.26 15.28 10.28
CA ASN A 99 4.57 16.29 11.29
C ASN A 99 5.47 15.62 12.34
N ARG A 100 5.97 16.37 13.32
CA ARG A 100 6.93 15.86 14.34
C ARG A 100 6.51 14.55 15.00
N LEU A 101 5.20 14.33 15.21
CA LEU A 101 4.66 13.16 15.89
C LEU A 101 3.68 12.36 15.04
N LEU A 102 3.07 12.99 14.04
CA LEU A 102 1.98 12.39 13.28
C LEU A 102 2.42 12.07 11.86
N TYR A 103 2.02 10.90 11.43
CA TYR A 103 2.11 10.42 10.07
C TYR A 103 0.71 10.08 9.58
N LEU A 104 0.37 10.49 8.37
CA LEU A 104 -0.86 10.11 7.69
C LEU A 104 -0.55 9.91 6.21
N SER A 105 -0.93 8.78 5.66
CA SER A 105 -0.83 8.57 4.22
C SER A 105 -2.09 7.99 3.61
N SER A 106 -2.24 8.17 2.31
CA SER A 106 -3.27 7.53 1.53
C SER A 106 -2.68 7.10 0.19
N PHE A 107 -2.88 5.82 -0.15
CA PHE A 107 -2.40 5.22 -1.38
C PHE A 107 -3.52 4.48 -2.10
N PHE A 108 -3.49 4.60 -3.41
CA PHE A 108 -4.26 3.78 -4.33
C PHE A 108 -3.32 2.79 -5.00
N TYR A 109 -3.68 1.50 -5.01
CA TYR A 109 -2.88 0.45 -5.61
C TYR A 109 -3.62 -0.27 -6.71
N LEU A 110 -2.88 -0.64 -7.74
CA LEU A 110 -3.28 -1.58 -8.78
C LEU A 110 -2.32 -2.76 -8.73
N GLY A 111 -2.85 -3.98 -8.79
CA GLY A 111 -2.01 -5.15 -8.67
C GLY A 111 -2.58 -6.42 -9.26
N VAL A 112 -1.77 -7.44 -9.13
CA VAL A 112 -2.06 -8.81 -9.52
C VAL A 112 -1.98 -9.68 -8.28
N VAL A 113 -2.92 -10.58 -8.16
CA VAL A 113 -3.04 -11.53 -7.05
C VAL A 113 -3.02 -12.93 -7.61
N ASP A 114 -2.16 -13.77 -7.06
CA ASP A 114 -2.17 -15.22 -7.29
C ASP A 114 -2.89 -15.90 -6.13
N TYR A 115 -3.92 -16.67 -6.44
CA TYR A 115 -4.78 -17.38 -5.48
C TYR A 115 -4.43 -18.88 -5.45
N SER A 116 -3.40 -19.25 -4.74
CA SER A 116 -2.99 -20.64 -4.58
C SER A 116 -3.63 -21.30 -3.35
N PRO A 117 -4.10 -22.55 -3.37
CA PRO A 117 -4.14 -23.54 -4.47
C PRO A 117 -5.41 -23.49 -5.32
N VAL A 118 -6.35 -22.61 -5.01
CA VAL A 118 -7.65 -22.51 -5.70
C VAL A 118 -7.48 -22.17 -7.18
N GLY A 119 -6.33 -21.61 -7.51
CA GLY A 119 -5.88 -21.38 -8.88
C GLY A 119 -6.44 -20.10 -9.49
N GLY A 120 -5.61 -19.47 -10.26
CA GLY A 120 -5.96 -18.29 -11.04
C GLY A 120 -5.27 -17.01 -10.58
N VAL A 121 -4.93 -16.21 -11.57
CA VAL A 121 -4.38 -14.87 -11.37
C VAL A 121 -5.50 -13.86 -11.53
N GLY A 122 -5.75 -13.09 -10.49
CA GLY A 122 -6.75 -12.03 -10.47
C GLY A 122 -6.14 -10.63 -10.50
N ARG A 123 -6.96 -9.65 -10.81
CA ARG A 123 -6.61 -8.23 -10.65
C ARG A 123 -7.19 -7.73 -9.33
N GLU A 124 -6.43 -6.89 -8.68
CA GLU A 124 -6.84 -6.25 -7.43
C GLU A 124 -6.65 -4.73 -7.54
N VAL A 125 -7.64 -4.02 -7.05
CA VAL A 125 -7.57 -2.58 -6.79
C VAL A 125 -7.67 -2.40 -5.30
N SER A 126 -6.82 -1.60 -4.68
CA SER A 126 -6.91 -1.34 -3.25
C SER A 126 -6.70 0.12 -2.90
N ILE A 127 -7.33 0.53 -1.82
CA ILE A 127 -7.17 1.84 -1.21
C ILE A 127 -6.67 1.62 0.21
N SER A 128 -5.57 2.28 0.57
CA SER A 128 -5.01 2.26 1.91
C SER A 128 -5.04 3.64 2.52
N VAL A 129 -5.44 3.71 3.78
CA VAL A 129 -5.27 4.89 4.64
C VAL A 129 -4.44 4.46 5.83
N THR A 130 -3.36 5.17 6.09
CA THR A 130 -2.36 4.77 7.06
C THR A 130 -2.09 5.90 8.04
N PRO A 131 -2.76 5.93 9.19
CA PRO A 131 -2.31 6.72 10.32
C PRO A 131 -1.05 6.12 10.93
N GLY A 132 -0.24 6.94 11.61
CA GLY A 132 0.96 6.48 12.25
C GLY A 132 1.62 7.51 13.14
N LEU A 133 2.68 7.08 13.79
CA LEU A 133 3.51 7.88 14.68
C LEU A 133 4.92 7.97 14.10
N GLN A 134 5.41 9.19 13.97
CA GLN A 134 6.80 9.45 13.66
C GLN A 134 7.62 9.20 14.93
N LEU A 135 8.52 8.21 14.91
CA LEU A 135 9.36 7.88 16.06
C LEU A 135 10.66 8.68 16.05
N GLU A 136 11.30 8.70 14.87
CA GLU A 136 12.53 9.42 14.60
C GLU A 136 12.52 9.94 13.17
N GLU A 137 13.56 10.66 12.79
CA GLU A 137 13.67 11.24 11.44
C GLU A 137 13.61 10.20 10.32
N HIS A 138 14.06 8.97 10.62
CA HIS A 138 14.16 7.87 9.67
C HIS A 138 13.19 6.70 9.95
N PHE A 139 12.39 6.78 11.02
CA PHE A 139 11.53 5.68 11.45
C PHE A 139 10.12 6.16 11.77
N ALA A 140 9.13 5.44 11.27
CA ALA A 140 7.73 5.63 11.61
C ALA A 140 7.06 4.29 11.92
N LEU A 141 6.21 4.28 12.94
CA LEU A 141 5.30 3.19 13.25
C LEU A 141 3.94 3.49 12.64
N LEU A 142 3.47 2.62 11.77
CA LEU A 142 2.32 2.84 10.93
C LEU A 142 1.23 1.80 11.22
N PHE A 143 -0.03 2.19 10.98
CA PHE A 143 -1.20 1.34 11.14
C PHE A 143 -2.03 1.34 9.85
N PRO A 144 -1.57 0.66 8.78
CA PRO A 144 -2.28 0.61 7.51
C PRO A 144 -3.66 -0.03 7.63
N LEU A 145 -4.67 0.69 7.15
CA LEU A 145 -6.03 0.21 6.94
C LEU A 145 -6.23 0.11 5.44
N THR A 146 -6.32 -1.09 4.91
CA THR A 146 -6.42 -1.31 3.47
C THR A 146 -7.68 -2.08 3.13
N TYR A 147 -8.45 -1.56 2.19
CA TYR A 147 -9.54 -2.28 1.57
C TYR A 147 -9.16 -2.72 0.16
N ASN A 148 -9.28 -4.01 -0.11
CA ASN A 148 -8.93 -4.64 -1.38
C ASN A 148 -10.22 -5.00 -2.13
N PHE A 149 -10.39 -4.40 -3.31
CA PHE A 149 -11.45 -4.73 -4.25
C PHE A 149 -10.92 -5.81 -5.20
N SER A 150 -11.16 -7.05 -4.87
CA SER A 150 -10.88 -8.18 -5.74
C SER A 150 -12.17 -8.70 -6.35
N SER A 151 -12.11 -9.16 -7.60
CA SER A 151 -13.26 -9.80 -8.24
C SER A 151 -13.64 -11.14 -7.63
N TYR A 152 -12.72 -11.78 -6.92
CA TYR A 152 -12.93 -13.10 -6.31
C TYR A 152 -13.07 -13.03 -4.79
N TYR A 153 -12.14 -12.36 -4.11
CA TYR A 153 -12.06 -12.36 -2.64
C TYR A 153 -11.73 -10.94 -2.15
N PRO A 154 -12.74 -10.07 -2.03
CA PRO A 154 -12.52 -8.77 -1.40
C PRO A 154 -12.04 -8.98 0.03
N SER A 155 -11.14 -8.12 0.50
CA SER A 155 -10.59 -8.22 1.84
C SER A 155 -10.36 -6.87 2.49
N PHE A 156 -10.30 -6.88 3.82
CA PHE A 156 -9.96 -5.74 4.64
C PHE A 156 -8.78 -6.08 5.53
N ASN A 157 -7.73 -5.28 5.47
CA ASN A 157 -6.51 -5.48 6.23
C ASN A 157 -6.36 -4.42 7.31
N LEU A 158 -6.01 -4.88 8.50
CA LEU A 158 -5.49 -4.05 9.58
C LEU A 158 -4.08 -4.53 9.89
N GLN A 159 -3.11 -3.68 9.66
CA GLN A 159 -1.70 -4.04 9.78
C GLN A 159 -0.95 -3.11 10.73
N VAL A 160 0.22 -3.56 11.16
CA VAL A 160 1.26 -2.75 11.78
C VAL A 160 2.45 -2.74 10.84
N ALA A 161 3.03 -1.59 10.62
CA ALA A 161 4.18 -1.45 9.74
C ALA A 161 5.28 -0.60 10.38
N ILE A 162 6.52 -0.95 10.08
CA ILE A 162 7.68 -0.12 10.36
C ILE A 162 8.19 0.41 9.04
N LYS A 163 8.23 1.72 8.90
CA LYS A 163 8.73 2.42 7.73
C LYS A 163 10.11 3.00 8.03
N MET A 164 11.04 2.80 7.12
CA MET A 164 12.40 3.31 7.18
C MET A 164 12.77 3.99 5.87
N GLY A 165 13.48 5.11 5.93
CA GLY A 165 13.91 5.80 4.73
C GLY A 165 14.68 7.08 5.00
N GLU A 166 15.12 7.71 3.95
CA GLU A 166 15.75 9.00 4.02
C GLU A 166 14.68 10.06 4.27
N LYS A 167 14.66 10.68 5.46
CA LYS A 167 13.63 11.64 5.92
C LYS A 167 12.20 11.06 5.91
N VAL A 168 12.02 9.98 6.61
CA VAL A 168 10.69 9.44 6.90
C VAL A 168 9.92 10.32 7.86
#